data_86dd55df27f1ff18d46932d3e57ea15d
#
_entry.id   86dd55df27f1ff18d46932d3e57ea15d
#
_cell.length_a   1.000
_cell.length_b   1.000
_cell.length_c   1.000
_cell.angle_alpha   90.00
_cell.angle_beta   90.00
_cell.angle_gamma   90.00
#
_symmetry.space_group_name_H-M   'P 1'
#
loop_
_entity.id
_entity.type
_entity.pdbx_description
1 polymer ?
#
loop_
_entity_poly.entity_id
_entity_poly.type
_entity_poly.pdbx_seq_one_letter_code
_entity_poly.pdbx_strand_id
1 'polypeptide(L)'
;MIECNYERGAEMTITEKQFYDMLNVDEHMDFTNRIKELVFDKKGREEFYSKILNIHHDMGVDFFRDYFMAHSAVSSKGQNYTPDELGKLTALLVGGSGCADLTGAGTGTLIIQKWQDDRMNTDFFNYLPSNYWYQALELSDEAISFLIHAFAIRGMNGVIIHGDALEMAVKQVYFIQNSDNNPIGFSEVNVIPHSEDAMEFLGINEWTEQAIEHIESKFPDWIPLTEESKG
;
A
#
# COMPACT_ATOMS: atom_id res chain seq x y z
N MET A 1 -8.54 29.21 27.35
CA MET A 1 -7.95 29.11 26.04
C MET A 1 -6.71 28.23 26.18
N ILE A 2 -6.77 26.98 25.71
CA ILE A 2 -5.62 26.09 25.67
C ILE A 2 -5.03 26.31 24.28
N GLU A 3 -3.94 27.05 24.22
CA GLU A 3 -3.14 27.17 23.01
C GLU A 3 -2.51 25.77 22.73
N CYS A 4 -3.00 25.09 21.72
CA CYS A 4 -2.38 23.90 21.20
C CYS A 4 -1.15 24.37 20.43
N ASN A 5 0.00 24.40 21.11
CA ASN A 5 1.29 24.55 20.44
C ASN A 5 1.54 23.28 19.63
N TYR A 6 1.18 23.32 18.36
CA TYR A 6 1.61 22.33 17.39
C TYR A 6 3.12 22.56 17.17
N GLU A 7 3.93 21.77 17.83
CA GLU A 7 5.36 21.78 17.59
C GLU A 7 5.60 21.40 16.12
N ARG A 8 5.91 22.42 15.32
CA ARG A 8 6.48 22.25 13.97
C ARG A 8 7.88 21.65 14.17
N GLY A 9 8.02 20.34 13.94
CA GLY A 9 9.33 19.70 14.00
C GLY A 9 9.30 18.21 14.28
N ALA A 10 8.27 17.46 13.90
CA ALA A 10 8.45 16.03 13.75
C ALA A 10 9.43 15.82 12.57
N GLU A 11 10.64 15.33 12.87
CA GLU A 11 11.63 15.00 11.85
C GLU A 11 11.04 13.92 10.94
N MET A 12 11.04 14.14 9.62
CA MET A 12 10.51 13.18 8.67
C MET A 12 11.22 11.84 8.87
N THR A 13 10.47 10.75 8.88
CA THR A 13 10.99 9.37 9.03
C THR A 13 12.10 9.07 8.02
N ILE A 14 11.89 9.48 6.76
CA ILE A 14 12.86 9.49 5.68
C ILE A 14 12.76 10.85 5.01
N THR A 15 13.86 11.56 4.92
CA THR A 15 13.87 12.88 4.32
C THR A 15 13.72 12.82 2.80
N GLU A 16 13.17 13.87 2.20
CA GLU A 16 13.06 14.01 0.74
C GLU A 16 14.41 13.77 0.05
N LYS A 17 15.48 14.36 0.56
CA LYS A 17 16.83 14.16 0.02
C LYS A 17 17.25 12.69 0.03
N GLN A 18 16.96 11.95 1.10
CA GLN A 18 17.26 10.52 1.18
C GLN A 18 16.49 9.72 0.13
N PHE A 19 15.21 10.04 -0.11
CA PHE A 19 14.43 9.42 -1.18
C PHE A 19 15.03 9.69 -2.56
N TYR A 20 15.43 10.94 -2.82
CA TYR A 20 16.02 11.32 -4.10
C TYR A 20 17.38 10.64 -4.31
N ASP A 21 18.23 10.61 -3.29
CA ASP A 21 19.53 9.93 -3.34
C ASP A 21 19.36 8.40 -3.59
N MET A 22 18.34 7.77 -3.01
CA MET A 22 18.07 6.33 -3.22
C MET A 22 17.75 6.00 -4.68
N LEU A 23 17.02 6.87 -5.37
CA LEU A 23 16.54 6.64 -6.73
C LEU A 23 17.35 7.40 -7.79
N ASN A 24 18.37 8.19 -7.36
CA ASN A 24 19.19 9.02 -8.22
C ASN A 24 18.35 9.97 -9.08
N VAL A 25 17.48 10.71 -8.41
CA VAL A 25 16.62 11.75 -8.99
C VAL A 25 16.84 13.07 -8.24
N ASP A 26 16.49 14.19 -8.85
CA ASP A 26 16.72 15.51 -8.28
C ASP A 26 15.42 16.29 -8.00
N GLU A 27 14.30 15.86 -8.57
CA GLU A 27 13.03 16.58 -8.52
C GLU A 27 11.86 15.69 -8.12
N HIS A 28 10.84 16.31 -7.51
CA HIS A 28 9.62 15.65 -7.08
C HIS A 28 8.92 14.85 -8.22
N MET A 29 8.84 15.44 -9.42
CA MET A 29 8.19 14.79 -10.54
C MET A 29 8.92 13.51 -10.97
N ASP A 30 10.24 13.54 -11.01
CA ASP A 30 11.06 12.38 -11.37
C ASP A 30 10.94 11.29 -10.30
N PHE A 31 10.94 11.68 -9.03
CA PHE A 31 10.74 10.74 -7.93
C PHE A 31 9.37 10.04 -8.02
N THR A 32 8.29 10.79 -8.20
CA THR A 32 6.95 10.22 -8.29
C THR A 32 6.76 9.33 -9.52
N ASN A 33 7.34 9.70 -10.65
CA ASN A 33 7.36 8.86 -11.83
C ASN A 33 8.14 7.57 -11.59
N ARG A 34 9.32 7.67 -10.94
CA ARG A 34 10.11 6.49 -10.62
C ARG A 34 9.42 5.56 -9.63
N ILE A 35 8.71 6.09 -8.63
CA ILE A 35 7.88 5.30 -7.71
C ILE A 35 6.80 4.52 -8.47
N LYS A 36 6.13 5.14 -9.45
CA LYS A 36 5.13 4.47 -10.30
C LYS A 36 5.74 3.36 -11.16
N GLU A 37 6.90 3.61 -11.76
CA GLU A 37 7.62 2.60 -12.56
C GLU A 37 8.04 1.40 -11.70
N LEU A 38 8.52 1.63 -10.48
CA LEU A 38 8.96 0.59 -9.56
C LEU A 38 7.83 -0.36 -9.13
N VAL A 39 6.56 0.04 -9.25
CA VAL A 39 5.43 -0.88 -9.04
C VAL A 39 5.55 -2.10 -9.94
N PHE A 40 6.02 -1.91 -11.17
CA PHE A 40 6.10 -2.94 -12.23
C PHE A 40 7.53 -3.46 -12.47
N ASP A 41 8.52 -2.99 -11.70
CA ASP A 41 9.91 -3.45 -11.76
C ASP A 41 10.28 -4.15 -10.44
N LYS A 42 10.02 -5.45 -10.34
CA LYS A 42 10.25 -6.23 -9.10
C LYS A 42 11.67 -6.03 -8.56
N LYS A 43 12.69 -6.15 -9.42
CA LYS A 43 14.08 -6.06 -9.01
C LYS A 43 14.44 -4.65 -8.51
N GLY A 44 14.09 -3.62 -9.27
CA GLY A 44 14.32 -2.23 -8.88
C GLY A 44 13.58 -1.86 -7.59
N ARG A 45 12.36 -2.37 -7.42
CA ARG A 45 11.54 -2.20 -6.22
C ARG A 45 12.20 -2.83 -4.99
N GLU A 46 12.68 -4.05 -5.07
CA GLU A 46 13.36 -4.73 -3.95
C GLU A 46 14.70 -4.07 -3.59
N GLU A 47 15.45 -3.57 -4.59
CA GLU A 47 16.64 -2.77 -4.34
C GLU A 47 16.31 -1.45 -3.61
N PHE A 48 15.22 -0.78 -4.01
CA PHE A 48 14.74 0.41 -3.32
C PHE A 48 14.31 0.12 -1.87
N TYR A 49 13.57 -0.96 -1.63
CA TYR A 49 13.18 -1.38 -0.29
C TYR A 49 14.37 -1.68 0.60
N SER A 50 15.39 -2.33 0.06
CA SER A 50 16.63 -2.59 0.78
C SER A 50 17.34 -1.30 1.21
N LYS A 51 17.30 -0.26 0.38
CA LYS A 51 17.84 1.07 0.73
C LYS A 51 17.02 1.75 1.83
N ILE A 52 15.70 1.67 1.77
CA ILE A 52 14.80 2.17 2.83
C ILE A 52 15.14 1.49 4.16
N LEU A 53 15.22 0.15 4.17
CA LEU A 53 15.46 -0.64 5.37
C LEU A 53 16.87 -0.45 5.96
N ASN A 54 17.84 0.00 5.16
CA ASN A 54 19.15 0.39 5.67
C ASN A 54 19.12 1.70 6.47
N ILE A 55 18.11 2.54 6.27
CA ILE A 55 17.96 3.82 6.97
C ILE A 55 16.98 3.70 8.13
N HIS A 56 15.86 3.00 7.92
CA HIS A 56 14.78 2.91 8.88
C HIS A 56 14.26 1.47 9.02
N HIS A 57 14.23 0.97 10.25
CA HIS A 57 13.89 -0.44 10.53
C HIS A 57 12.49 -0.65 11.12
N ASP A 58 11.82 0.43 11.56
CA ASP A 58 10.46 0.33 12.11
C ASP A 58 9.43 0.21 10.98
N MET A 59 8.97 -1.01 10.73
CA MET A 59 7.99 -1.32 9.69
C MET A 59 6.56 -0.89 10.07
N GLY A 60 6.31 -0.50 11.32
CA GLY A 60 5.04 0.05 11.78
C GLY A 60 4.80 1.50 11.37
N VAL A 61 5.81 2.17 10.77
CA VAL A 61 5.73 3.57 10.34
C VAL A 61 5.45 3.64 8.84
N ASP A 62 4.56 4.54 8.45
CA ASP A 62 4.32 4.84 7.03
C ASP A 62 5.47 5.71 6.48
N PHE A 63 6.37 5.09 5.73
CA PHE A 63 7.57 5.75 5.19
C PHE A 63 7.26 6.89 4.21
N PHE A 64 6.12 6.83 3.54
CA PHE A 64 5.78 7.74 2.45
C PHE A 64 4.85 8.87 2.84
N ARG A 65 4.16 8.76 3.99
CA ARG A 65 3.15 9.73 4.42
C ARG A 65 3.68 11.16 4.44
N ASP A 66 4.80 11.39 5.14
CA ASP A 66 5.32 12.75 5.35
C ASP A 66 5.77 13.37 4.02
N TYR A 67 6.43 12.58 3.16
CA TYR A 67 6.78 12.99 1.80
C TYR A 67 5.53 13.34 0.99
N PHE A 68 4.55 12.45 0.98
CA PHE A 68 3.31 12.65 0.23
C PHE A 68 2.53 13.88 0.73
N MET A 69 2.46 14.08 2.04
CA MET A 69 1.81 15.26 2.63
C MET A 69 2.51 16.57 2.26
N ALA A 70 3.83 16.57 2.17
CA ALA A 70 4.61 17.75 1.81
C ALA A 70 4.39 18.19 0.35
N HIS A 71 4.13 17.25 -0.56
CA HIS A 71 4.05 17.49 -2.00
C HIS A 71 2.65 17.38 -2.59
N SER A 72 1.73 16.65 -1.95
CA SER A 72 0.36 16.57 -2.45
C SER A 72 -0.33 17.93 -2.31
N ALA A 73 -1.14 18.29 -3.31
CA ALA A 73 -1.95 19.52 -3.31
C ALA A 73 -3.09 19.45 -2.27
N VAL A 74 -2.79 18.96 -1.06
CA VAL A 74 -3.71 18.70 0.05
C VAL A 74 -4.52 19.94 0.41
N SER A 75 -3.90 21.11 0.33
CA SER A 75 -4.54 22.38 0.65
C SER A 75 -5.70 22.74 -0.28
N SER A 76 -5.77 22.22 -1.48
CA SER A 76 -6.81 22.56 -2.46
C SER A 76 -8.02 21.61 -2.47
N LYS A 77 -7.86 20.36 -1.97
CA LYS A 77 -8.89 19.31 -2.03
C LYS A 77 -9.48 18.92 -0.66
N GLY A 78 -9.03 19.55 0.42
CA GLY A 78 -9.55 19.28 1.78
C GLY A 78 -9.27 17.83 2.28
N GLN A 79 -8.30 17.15 1.71
CA GLN A 79 -7.90 15.82 2.15
C GLN A 79 -7.10 15.93 3.45
N ASN A 80 -7.54 15.23 4.50
CA ASN A 80 -6.83 15.14 5.76
C ASN A 80 -6.24 13.75 5.93
N TYR A 81 -4.94 13.69 6.17
CA TYR A 81 -4.26 12.42 6.45
C TYR A 81 -4.34 12.09 7.94
N THR A 82 -4.48 10.81 8.21
CA THR A 82 -4.63 10.31 9.58
C THR A 82 -3.28 10.36 10.30
N PRO A 83 -3.16 11.06 11.44
CA PRO A 83 -1.98 10.99 12.30
C PRO A 83 -1.75 9.56 12.81
N ASP A 84 -0.48 9.18 13.06
CA ASP A 84 -0.11 7.84 13.52
C ASP A 84 -0.81 7.45 14.83
N GLU A 85 -0.95 8.40 15.75
CA GLU A 85 -1.63 8.17 17.04
C GLU A 85 -3.11 7.82 16.84
N LEU A 86 -3.77 8.46 15.88
CA LEU A 86 -5.16 8.17 15.54
C LEU A 86 -5.26 6.82 14.84
N GLY A 87 -4.29 6.48 13.97
CA GLY A 87 -4.19 5.17 13.35
C GLY A 87 -4.08 4.05 14.37
N LYS A 88 -3.18 4.20 15.35
CA LYS A 88 -3.01 3.25 16.47
C LYS A 88 -4.29 3.10 17.29
N LEU A 89 -4.95 4.21 17.61
CA LEU A 89 -6.21 4.20 18.34
C LEU A 89 -7.31 3.47 17.54
N THR A 90 -7.41 3.74 16.25
CA THR A 90 -8.39 3.10 15.37
C THR A 90 -8.15 1.58 15.28
N ALA A 91 -6.90 1.14 15.12
CA ALA A 91 -6.54 -0.28 15.10
C ALA A 91 -6.95 -0.99 16.40
N LEU A 92 -6.75 -0.36 17.56
CA LEU A 92 -7.17 -0.88 18.85
C LEU A 92 -8.70 -0.96 19.02
N LEU A 93 -9.44 -0.01 18.44
CA LEU A 93 -10.91 0.03 18.54
C LEU A 93 -11.61 -0.94 17.61
N VAL A 94 -11.08 -1.14 16.41
CA VAL A 94 -11.68 -2.02 15.41
C VAL A 94 -11.57 -3.48 15.82
N GLY A 95 -10.48 -3.86 16.49
CA GLY A 95 -10.26 -5.22 17.00
C GLY A 95 -10.39 -6.29 15.91
N GLY A 96 -10.10 -7.52 16.24
CA GLY A 96 -10.15 -8.64 15.29
C GLY A 96 -8.82 -8.86 14.59
N SER A 97 -8.54 -10.13 14.28
CA SER A 97 -7.31 -10.55 13.64
C SER A 97 -7.59 -11.11 12.24
N GLY A 98 -6.66 -10.92 11.33
CA GLY A 98 -6.61 -11.65 10.07
C GLY A 98 -7.18 -10.95 8.85
N CYS A 99 -8.14 -10.03 8.97
CA CYS A 99 -8.69 -9.27 7.84
C CYS A 99 -8.90 -7.80 8.18
N ALA A 100 -8.60 -6.93 7.24
CA ALA A 100 -8.96 -5.51 7.31
C ALA A 100 -9.33 -4.98 5.92
N ASP A 101 -10.37 -4.16 5.89
CA ASP A 101 -10.83 -3.45 4.69
C ASP A 101 -10.84 -1.94 4.99
N LEU A 102 -10.20 -1.16 4.14
CA LEU A 102 -10.03 0.28 4.33
C LEU A 102 -10.32 1.05 3.04
N THR A 103 -11.32 1.92 3.11
CA THR A 103 -11.67 2.84 2.03
C THR A 103 -11.02 4.21 2.25
N GLY A 104 -10.46 4.80 1.18
CA GLY A 104 -9.70 6.06 1.26
C GLY A 104 -8.38 5.87 1.98
N ALA A 105 -7.62 4.85 1.57
CA ALA A 105 -6.43 4.36 2.26
C ALA A 105 -5.25 5.34 2.25
N GLY A 106 -5.21 6.28 1.30
CA GLY A 106 -4.08 7.20 1.14
C GLY A 106 -2.77 6.45 0.87
N THR A 107 -1.72 6.77 1.61
CA THR A 107 -0.43 6.04 1.56
C THR A 107 -0.40 4.77 2.42
N GLY A 108 -1.50 4.48 3.15
CA GLY A 108 -1.66 3.23 3.87
C GLY A 108 -1.47 3.30 5.39
N THR A 109 -1.39 4.47 6.00
CA THR A 109 -1.10 4.62 7.45
C THR A 109 -1.97 3.71 8.33
N LEU A 110 -3.30 3.69 8.14
CA LEU A 110 -4.20 2.88 8.97
C LEU A 110 -4.00 1.38 8.79
N ILE A 111 -3.82 0.95 7.55
CA ILE A 111 -3.65 -0.48 7.26
C ILE A 111 -2.28 -1.00 7.71
N ILE A 112 -1.25 -0.14 7.66
CA ILE A 112 0.06 -0.42 8.23
C ILE A 112 -0.04 -0.62 9.75
N GLN A 113 -0.78 0.23 10.45
CA GLN A 113 -0.98 0.09 11.89
C GLN A 113 -1.72 -1.21 12.24
N LYS A 114 -2.75 -1.56 11.45
CA LYS A 114 -3.46 -2.83 11.63
C LYS A 114 -2.55 -4.04 11.38
N TRP A 115 -1.76 -4.02 10.31
CA TRP A 115 -0.77 -5.06 10.03
C TRP A 115 0.27 -5.19 11.15
N GLN A 116 0.76 -4.06 11.67
CA GLN A 116 1.72 -4.06 12.77
C GLN A 116 1.10 -4.65 14.05
N ASP A 117 -0.17 -4.32 14.33
CA ASP A 117 -0.90 -4.87 15.48
C ASP A 117 -1.07 -6.39 15.35
N ASP A 118 -1.51 -6.89 14.20
CA ASP A 118 -1.63 -8.32 13.91
C ASP A 118 -0.30 -9.05 14.10
N ARG A 119 0.79 -8.46 13.60
CA ARG A 119 2.13 -9.03 13.72
C ARG A 119 2.63 -9.05 15.17
N MET A 120 2.40 -7.98 15.92
CA MET A 120 2.86 -7.85 17.32
C MET A 120 2.04 -8.70 18.30
N ASN A 121 0.77 -8.99 17.97
CA ASN A 121 -0.09 -9.87 18.76
C ASN A 121 0.11 -11.36 18.44
N THR A 122 0.96 -11.69 17.49
CA THR A 122 1.31 -13.06 17.10
C THR A 122 2.74 -13.35 17.53
N ASP A 123 3.00 -14.56 18.08
CA ASP A 123 4.37 -15.01 18.36
C ASP A 123 5.21 -14.93 17.08
N PHE A 124 6.38 -14.34 17.16
CA PHE A 124 7.28 -14.13 16.02
C PHE A 124 7.52 -15.39 15.18
N PHE A 125 7.64 -16.56 15.83
CA PHE A 125 7.85 -17.82 15.12
C PHE A 125 6.59 -18.40 14.49
N ASN A 126 5.42 -17.88 14.86
CA ASN A 126 4.12 -18.34 14.37
C ASN A 126 3.46 -17.34 13.40
N TYR A 127 4.08 -16.17 13.19
CA TYR A 127 3.58 -15.21 12.21
C TYR A 127 3.80 -15.74 10.79
N LEU A 128 2.71 -15.99 10.08
CA LEU A 128 2.71 -16.38 8.67
C LEU A 128 1.88 -15.35 7.90
N PRO A 129 2.45 -14.68 6.89
CA PRO A 129 1.72 -13.71 6.06
C PRO A 129 0.41 -14.26 5.47
N SER A 130 0.35 -15.55 5.14
CA SER A 130 -0.83 -16.22 4.61
C SER A 130 -2.04 -16.27 5.55
N ASN A 131 -1.85 -16.03 6.85
CA ASN A 131 -2.93 -15.99 7.83
C ASN A 131 -3.66 -14.63 7.86
N TYR A 132 -3.18 -13.64 7.10
CA TYR A 132 -3.65 -12.28 7.14
C TYR A 132 -3.99 -11.79 5.74
N TRP A 133 -5.09 -11.04 5.64
CA TRP A 133 -5.57 -10.48 4.38
C TRP A 133 -5.97 -9.01 4.57
N TYR A 134 -5.45 -8.15 3.72
CA TYR A 134 -5.71 -6.72 3.79
C TYR A 134 -6.31 -6.23 2.47
N GLN A 135 -7.39 -5.47 2.58
CA GLN A 135 -8.01 -4.83 1.43
C GLN A 135 -7.94 -3.31 1.61
N ALA A 136 -7.58 -2.62 0.55
CA ALA A 136 -7.55 -1.17 0.54
C ALA A 136 -8.15 -0.64 -0.75
N LEU A 137 -8.88 0.47 -0.66
CA LEU A 137 -9.43 1.17 -1.80
C LEU A 137 -8.96 2.63 -1.77
N GLU A 138 -8.38 3.09 -2.88
CA GLU A 138 -7.86 4.44 -3.01
C GLU A 138 -8.21 5.03 -4.38
N LEU A 139 -8.67 6.28 -4.39
CA LEU A 139 -9.07 7.00 -5.59
C LEU A 139 -7.91 7.75 -6.26
N SER A 140 -6.93 8.17 -5.46
CA SER A 140 -5.87 9.08 -5.90
C SER A 140 -4.82 8.39 -6.77
N ASP A 141 -4.63 8.88 -8.00
CA ASP A 141 -3.57 8.46 -8.92
C ASP A 141 -2.15 8.73 -8.38
N GLU A 142 -2.04 9.62 -7.39
CA GLU A 142 -0.76 9.96 -6.77
C GLU A 142 -0.48 9.03 -5.58
N ALA A 143 -1.50 8.72 -4.76
CA ALA A 143 -1.34 7.93 -3.54
C ALA A 143 -1.20 6.42 -3.83
N ILE A 144 -1.85 5.92 -4.88
CA ILE A 144 -1.97 4.49 -5.15
C ILE A 144 -0.62 3.76 -5.23
N SER A 145 0.38 4.35 -5.88
CA SER A 145 1.70 3.74 -6.00
C SER A 145 2.42 3.64 -4.65
N PHE A 146 2.29 4.65 -3.80
CA PHE A 146 2.84 4.61 -2.43
C PHE A 146 2.15 3.56 -1.58
N LEU A 147 0.82 3.39 -1.72
CA LEU A 147 0.05 2.35 -1.04
C LEU A 147 0.51 0.95 -1.45
N ILE A 148 0.74 0.71 -2.75
CA ILE A 148 1.27 -0.56 -3.26
C ILE A 148 2.65 -0.85 -2.65
N HIS A 149 3.54 0.14 -2.64
CA HIS A 149 4.86 0.00 -2.00
C HIS A 149 4.75 -0.24 -0.49
N ALA A 150 3.78 0.38 0.18
CA ALA A 150 3.54 0.17 1.61
C ALA A 150 3.17 -1.28 1.94
N PHE A 151 2.35 -1.93 1.10
CA PHE A 151 2.03 -3.35 1.22
C PHE A 151 3.23 -4.23 0.88
N ALA A 152 3.84 -3.99 -0.28
CA ALA A 152 4.86 -4.88 -0.82
C ALA A 152 6.13 -4.94 0.03
N ILE A 153 6.60 -3.81 0.57
CA ILE A 153 7.79 -3.77 1.44
C ILE A 153 7.59 -4.55 2.75
N ARG A 154 6.33 -4.72 3.20
CA ARG A 154 5.97 -5.41 4.44
C ARG A 154 5.66 -6.89 4.27
N GLY A 155 5.72 -7.40 3.05
CA GLY A 155 5.35 -8.79 2.79
C GLY A 155 3.87 -9.09 3.08
N MET A 156 2.98 -8.10 2.90
CA MET A 156 1.54 -8.26 3.14
C MET A 156 0.89 -9.07 2.01
N ASN A 157 -0.20 -9.77 2.34
CA ASN A 157 -1.12 -10.33 1.35
C ASN A 157 -2.38 -9.49 1.31
N GLY A 158 -2.86 -9.18 0.11
CA GLY A 158 -4.10 -8.40 0.00
C GLY A 158 -4.40 -7.92 -1.40
N VAL A 159 -5.45 -7.10 -1.46
CA VAL A 159 -5.88 -6.46 -2.68
C VAL A 159 -5.96 -4.95 -2.49
N ILE A 160 -5.48 -4.21 -3.49
CA ILE A 160 -5.58 -2.76 -3.54
C ILE A 160 -6.42 -2.39 -4.75
N ILE A 161 -7.56 -1.76 -4.52
CA ILE A 161 -8.50 -1.32 -5.56
C ILE A 161 -8.24 0.16 -5.82
N HIS A 162 -7.87 0.48 -7.05
CA HIS A 162 -7.72 1.86 -7.51
C HIS A 162 -9.00 2.31 -8.18
N GLY A 163 -9.80 3.11 -7.51
CA GLY A 163 -11.10 3.54 -8.04
C GLY A 163 -11.96 4.31 -7.05
N ASP A 164 -13.17 4.61 -7.47
CA ASP A 164 -14.20 5.26 -6.67
C ASP A 164 -14.96 4.22 -5.83
N ALA A 165 -14.88 4.36 -4.50
CA ALA A 165 -15.52 3.45 -3.56
C ALA A 165 -17.06 3.55 -3.54
N LEU A 166 -17.61 4.71 -3.89
CA LEU A 166 -19.06 4.94 -3.85
C LEU A 166 -19.73 4.37 -5.08
N GLU A 167 -19.09 4.53 -6.22
CA GLU A 167 -19.60 4.08 -7.51
C GLU A 167 -19.07 2.69 -7.90
N MET A 168 -18.04 2.19 -7.22
CA MET A 168 -17.28 1.01 -7.59
C MET A 168 -16.84 1.06 -9.07
N ALA A 169 -16.45 2.27 -9.49
CA ALA A 169 -15.87 2.58 -10.78
C ALA A 169 -14.34 2.48 -10.64
N VAL A 170 -13.77 1.40 -11.17
CA VAL A 170 -12.41 0.96 -10.86
C VAL A 170 -11.50 1.10 -12.07
N LYS A 171 -10.29 1.63 -11.85
CA LYS A 171 -9.23 1.74 -12.85
C LYS A 171 -8.43 0.45 -12.96
N GLN A 172 -7.88 -0.01 -11.83
CA GLN A 172 -7.05 -1.21 -11.73
C GLN A 172 -7.26 -1.88 -10.37
N VAL A 173 -6.97 -3.17 -10.31
CA VAL A 173 -6.88 -3.91 -9.04
C VAL A 173 -5.52 -4.57 -8.94
N TYR A 174 -4.80 -4.27 -7.87
CA TYR A 174 -3.49 -4.84 -7.59
C TYR A 174 -3.64 -5.94 -6.54
N PHE A 175 -3.19 -7.13 -6.90
CA PHE A 175 -3.13 -8.28 -6.01
C PHE A 175 -1.71 -8.41 -5.46
N ILE A 176 -1.56 -8.11 -4.18
CA ILE A 176 -0.27 -8.14 -3.50
C ILE A 176 -0.14 -9.49 -2.80
N GLN A 177 0.90 -10.23 -3.12
CA GLN A 177 1.05 -11.60 -2.65
C GLN A 177 2.48 -11.86 -2.15
N ASN A 178 2.59 -12.36 -0.93
CA ASN A 178 3.81 -12.97 -0.41
C ASN A 178 3.73 -14.48 -0.72
N SER A 179 4.08 -14.84 -1.96
CA SER A 179 3.90 -16.22 -2.49
C SER A 179 4.75 -17.25 -1.74
N ASP A 180 5.91 -16.85 -1.26
CA ASP A 180 6.82 -17.70 -0.47
C ASP A 180 6.38 -17.81 1.00
N ASN A 181 5.34 -17.09 1.42
CA ASN A 181 4.87 -17.00 2.81
C ASN A 181 6.01 -16.66 3.80
N ASN A 182 6.92 -15.80 3.37
CA ASN A 182 8.11 -15.42 4.12
C ASN A 182 7.83 -14.21 5.02
N PRO A 183 7.88 -14.33 6.36
CA PRO A 183 7.54 -13.25 7.28
C PRO A 183 8.47 -12.03 7.22
N ILE A 184 9.62 -12.16 6.56
CA ILE A 184 10.59 -11.08 6.34
C ILE A 184 10.84 -10.79 4.85
N GLY A 185 10.08 -11.43 3.96
CA GLY A 185 10.15 -11.22 2.51
C GLY A 185 9.34 -10.00 2.06
N PHE A 186 9.57 -9.59 0.82
CA PHE A 186 8.74 -8.62 0.13
C PHE A 186 7.62 -9.34 -0.63
N SER A 187 6.53 -8.64 -0.92
CA SER A 187 5.45 -9.21 -1.73
C SER A 187 5.64 -8.90 -3.21
N GLU A 188 5.14 -9.82 -4.02
CA GLU A 188 4.91 -9.64 -5.45
C GLU A 188 3.71 -8.72 -5.68
N VAL A 189 3.74 -8.03 -6.80
CA VAL A 189 2.65 -7.20 -7.30
C VAL A 189 2.11 -7.83 -8.58
N ASN A 190 0.85 -8.20 -8.56
CA ASN A 190 0.12 -8.67 -9.74
C ASN A 190 -1.02 -7.71 -10.03
N VAL A 191 -1.40 -7.55 -11.29
CA VAL A 191 -2.60 -6.81 -11.66
C VAL A 191 -3.67 -7.82 -12.05
N ILE A 192 -4.86 -7.70 -11.45
CA ILE A 192 -6.00 -8.56 -11.79
C ILE A 192 -6.50 -8.17 -13.18
N PRO A 193 -6.62 -9.13 -14.12
CA PRO A 193 -7.17 -8.87 -15.44
C PRO A 193 -8.60 -8.35 -15.38
N HIS A 194 -8.95 -7.41 -16.26
CA HIS A 194 -10.31 -6.93 -16.39
C HIS A 194 -11.20 -8.01 -17.01
N SER A 195 -12.05 -8.63 -16.19
CA SER A 195 -12.96 -9.70 -16.59
C SER A 195 -14.29 -9.57 -15.85
N GLU A 196 -15.33 -10.25 -16.36
CA GLU A 196 -16.64 -10.33 -15.69
C GLU A 196 -16.49 -11.07 -14.34
N ASP A 197 -15.68 -12.12 -14.28
CA ASP A 197 -15.43 -12.88 -13.05
C ASP A 197 -14.78 -12.00 -11.96
N ALA A 198 -13.83 -11.16 -12.36
CA ALA A 198 -13.19 -10.22 -11.44
C ALA A 198 -14.17 -9.14 -10.96
N MET A 199 -15.04 -8.65 -11.84
CA MET A 199 -16.09 -7.68 -11.48
C MET A 199 -17.06 -8.28 -10.45
N GLU A 200 -17.54 -9.49 -10.68
CA GLU A 200 -18.46 -10.17 -9.76
C GLU A 200 -17.77 -10.44 -8.41
N PHE A 201 -16.54 -10.95 -8.43
CA PHE A 201 -15.79 -11.30 -7.23
C PHE A 201 -15.47 -10.10 -6.33
N LEU A 202 -15.14 -8.95 -6.94
CA LEU A 202 -14.73 -7.73 -6.23
C LEU A 202 -15.86 -6.70 -6.07
N GLY A 203 -17.05 -6.99 -6.62
CA GLY A 203 -18.18 -6.07 -6.59
C GLY A 203 -17.96 -4.81 -7.42
N ILE A 204 -17.21 -4.92 -8.52
CA ILE A 204 -16.90 -3.79 -9.43
C ILE A 204 -18.10 -3.56 -10.37
N ASN A 205 -18.54 -2.32 -10.48
CA ASN A 205 -19.61 -1.93 -11.42
C ASN A 205 -19.08 -1.60 -12.81
N GLU A 206 -17.89 -1.00 -12.88
CA GLU A 206 -17.31 -0.51 -14.15
C GLU A 206 -15.78 -0.49 -14.09
N TRP A 207 -15.13 -0.92 -15.19
CA TRP A 207 -13.72 -0.64 -15.45
C TRP A 207 -13.59 0.67 -16.21
N THR A 208 -12.86 1.64 -15.65
CA THR A 208 -12.77 3.01 -16.20
C THR A 208 -11.52 3.27 -17.04
N GLU A 209 -10.56 2.37 -17.02
CA GLU A 209 -9.31 2.44 -17.78
C GLU A 209 -9.03 1.10 -18.49
N GLN A 210 -8.01 1.07 -19.35
CA GLN A 210 -7.55 -0.17 -19.96
C GLN A 210 -6.78 -1.03 -18.94
N ALA A 211 -6.92 -2.35 -19.05
CA ALA A 211 -6.19 -3.28 -18.21
C ALA A 211 -4.68 -3.13 -18.37
N ILE A 212 -3.96 -3.15 -17.26
CA ILE A 212 -2.51 -3.28 -17.23
C ILE A 212 -2.17 -4.78 -17.13
N GLU A 213 -1.34 -5.28 -18.04
CA GLU A 213 -0.86 -6.66 -18.00
C GLU A 213 0.43 -6.71 -17.18
N HIS A 214 0.34 -7.22 -15.94
CA HIS A 214 1.52 -7.41 -15.10
C HIS A 214 1.30 -8.53 -14.09
N ILE A 215 2.12 -9.57 -14.14
CA ILE A 215 2.07 -10.74 -13.27
C ILE A 215 3.49 -11.09 -12.82
N GLU A 216 3.72 -11.14 -11.51
CA GLU A 216 5.02 -11.52 -10.92
C GLU A 216 4.98 -12.91 -10.25
N SER A 217 3.78 -13.39 -9.89
CA SER A 217 3.57 -14.70 -9.28
C SER A 217 2.24 -15.31 -9.71
N LYS A 218 2.12 -16.64 -9.61
CA LYS A 218 0.88 -17.35 -9.92
C LYS A 218 -0.23 -16.93 -8.93
N PHE A 219 -1.41 -16.60 -9.45
CA PHE A 219 -2.59 -16.37 -8.61
C PHE A 219 -3.00 -17.67 -7.89
N PRO A 220 -3.46 -17.56 -6.63
CA PRO A 220 -4.05 -18.68 -5.92
C PRO A 220 -5.28 -19.23 -6.64
N ASP A 221 -5.52 -20.55 -6.52
CA ASP A 221 -6.63 -21.22 -7.21
C ASP A 221 -8.02 -20.73 -6.78
N TRP A 222 -8.14 -20.11 -5.60
CA TRP A 222 -9.39 -19.55 -5.08
C TRP A 222 -9.78 -18.21 -5.70
N ILE A 223 -8.88 -17.55 -6.44
CA ILE A 223 -9.24 -16.34 -7.20
C ILE A 223 -9.98 -16.79 -8.46
N PRO A 224 -11.20 -16.33 -8.69
CA PRO A 224 -12.02 -16.73 -9.83
C PRO A 224 -11.58 -15.98 -11.11
N LEU A 225 -10.42 -16.35 -11.62
CA LEU A 225 -9.93 -15.88 -12.92
C LEU A 225 -9.99 -17.03 -13.91
N THR A 226 -10.22 -16.73 -15.19
CA THR A 226 -10.17 -17.71 -16.26
C THR A 226 -8.78 -18.35 -16.34
N GLU A 227 -8.70 -19.61 -16.81
CA GLU A 227 -7.43 -20.33 -16.98
C GLU A 227 -6.41 -19.54 -17.85
N GLU A 228 -6.91 -18.81 -18.84
CA GLU A 228 -6.09 -17.93 -19.70
C GLU A 228 -5.48 -16.75 -18.94
N SER A 229 -6.10 -16.32 -17.84
CA SER A 229 -5.67 -15.18 -17.03
C SER A 229 -4.76 -15.57 -15.86
N LYS A 230 -4.60 -16.87 -15.59
CA LYS A 230 -3.78 -17.41 -14.50
C LYS A 230 -2.35 -17.75 -14.92
N GLY A 231 -2.01 -17.56 -16.20
CA GLY A 231 -0.85 -18.06 -16.93
C GLY A 231 0.51 -17.56 -16.54
#